data_27dfd22ae42a6cc065fc6f279052b705
#
_entry.id   27dfd22ae42a6cc065fc6f279052b705
#
_cell.length_a   1.000
_cell.length_b   1.000
_cell.length_c   1.000
_cell.angle_alpha   90.00
_cell.angle_beta   90.00
_cell.angle_gamma   90.00
#
_symmetry.space_group_name_H-M   'P 1'
#
loop_
_entity.id
_entity.type
_entity.pdbx_description
1 polymer ?
#
loop_
_entity_poly.entity_id
_entity_poly.type
_entity_poly.pdbx_seq_one_letter_code
_entity_poly.pdbx_strand_id
1 'polypeptide(L)'
;MLKIASYNLHKCRGMTGPHAPLRNLAVIRSLDPDIIALQEVDFRLGARPEALPRNLIQSETGLVPADIYGTTESSLGWHGQTILMRPHLAEQAVLRRLPLPGLEPRGAVALRLPGLTLIGAHLGL
;
A
#
# COMPACT_ATOMS: atom_id res chain seq x y z
N MET A 1 -17.64 12.97 3.89
CA MET A 1 -16.22 13.37 3.98
C MET A 1 -15.36 12.12 3.93
N LEU A 2 -14.32 12.13 3.10
CA LEU A 2 -13.41 11.01 3.02
C LEU A 2 -12.42 11.02 4.18
N LYS A 3 -12.22 9.84 4.78
CA LYS A 3 -11.19 9.63 5.78
C LYS A 3 -9.97 9.03 5.10
N ILE A 4 -8.86 9.76 5.09
CA ILE A 4 -7.62 9.37 4.43
C ILE A 4 -6.55 9.17 5.49
N ALA A 5 -5.80 8.07 5.39
CA ALA A 5 -4.72 7.72 6.31
C ALA A 5 -3.45 7.36 5.56
N SER A 6 -2.33 7.40 6.26
CA SER A 6 -1.04 6.93 5.77
C SER A 6 -0.39 6.08 6.86
N TYR A 7 0.26 4.97 6.49
CA TYR A 7 0.78 4.03 7.45
C TYR A 7 1.98 3.26 6.86
N ASN A 8 3.15 3.41 7.50
CA ASN A 8 4.32 2.63 7.15
C ASN A 8 4.26 1.29 7.91
N LEU A 9 4.19 0.18 7.17
CA LEU A 9 4.03 -1.16 7.74
C LEU A 9 5.31 -1.76 8.29
N HIS A 10 6.49 -1.20 7.97
CA HIS A 10 7.79 -1.79 8.33
C HIS A 10 7.86 -3.28 7.95
N LYS A 11 7.38 -3.63 6.73
CA LYS A 11 7.33 -4.99 6.20
C LYS A 11 6.58 -5.96 7.13
N CYS A 12 5.60 -5.43 7.89
CA CYS A 12 4.80 -6.18 8.86
C CYS A 12 5.61 -6.85 9.97
N ARG A 13 6.79 -6.31 10.28
CA ARG A 13 7.67 -6.84 11.34
C ARG A 13 7.70 -5.98 12.59
N GLY A 14 7.19 -4.75 12.54
CA GLY A 14 7.45 -3.78 13.58
C GLY A 14 8.91 -3.36 13.54
N MET A 15 9.45 -2.84 14.64
CA MET A 15 10.84 -2.37 14.68
C MET A 15 11.84 -3.51 14.78
N THR A 16 11.53 -4.56 15.55
CA THR A 16 12.46 -5.67 15.81
C THR A 16 11.75 -7.04 15.86
N GLY A 17 10.45 -7.07 15.59
CA GLY A 17 9.65 -8.27 15.79
C GLY A 17 9.58 -9.21 14.57
N PRO A 18 8.93 -10.36 14.74
CA PRO A 18 8.68 -11.27 13.64
C PRO A 18 7.66 -10.69 12.66
N HIS A 19 7.61 -11.28 11.46
CA HIS A 19 6.61 -10.95 10.45
C HIS A 19 5.20 -11.29 10.98
N ALA A 20 4.36 -10.27 11.14
CA ALA A 20 3.04 -10.43 11.74
C ALA A 20 2.00 -9.56 11.02
N PRO A 21 1.63 -9.90 9.76
CA PRO A 21 0.74 -9.06 8.95
C PRO A 21 -0.67 -8.90 9.54
N LEU A 22 -1.18 -9.88 10.27
CA LEU A 22 -2.50 -9.76 10.90
C LEU A 22 -2.58 -8.62 11.90
N ARG A 23 -1.47 -8.32 12.58
CA ARG A 23 -1.41 -7.16 13.48
C ARG A 23 -1.57 -5.85 12.71
N ASN A 24 -0.90 -5.72 11.57
CA ASN A 24 -1.02 -4.52 10.73
C ASN A 24 -2.42 -4.39 10.11
N LEU A 25 -3.01 -5.51 9.68
CA LEU A 25 -4.39 -5.50 9.16
C LEU A 25 -5.39 -5.09 10.24
N ALA A 26 -5.18 -5.51 11.49
CA ALA A 26 -6.03 -5.09 12.61
C ALA A 26 -5.93 -3.59 12.87
N VAL A 27 -4.73 -3.00 12.75
CA VAL A 27 -4.55 -1.56 12.87
C VAL A 27 -5.31 -0.82 11.76
N ILE A 28 -5.16 -1.27 10.52
CA ILE A 28 -5.87 -0.68 9.37
C ILE A 28 -7.39 -0.73 9.60
N ARG A 29 -7.90 -1.88 10.02
CA ARG A 29 -9.33 -2.04 10.31
C ARG A 29 -9.78 -1.08 11.41
N SER A 30 -8.98 -0.90 12.45
CA SER A 30 -9.33 0.00 13.56
C SER A 30 -9.35 1.47 13.15
N LEU A 31 -8.51 1.86 12.18
CA LEU A 31 -8.52 3.20 11.61
C LEU A 31 -9.76 3.45 10.76
N ASP A 32 -10.32 2.41 10.19
CA ASP A 32 -11.52 2.45 9.32
C ASP A 32 -11.44 3.56 8.27
N PRO A 33 -10.39 3.59 7.43
CA PRO A 33 -10.24 4.65 6.44
C PRO A 33 -11.07 4.37 5.19
N ASP A 34 -11.38 5.42 4.44
CA ASP A 34 -11.90 5.28 3.09
C ASP A 34 -10.77 4.99 2.10
N ILE A 35 -9.62 5.63 2.32
CA ILE A 35 -8.41 5.47 1.53
C ILE A 35 -7.22 5.46 2.50
N ILE A 36 -6.29 4.53 2.30
CA ILE A 36 -5.06 4.51 3.08
C ILE A 36 -3.86 4.25 2.18
N ALA A 37 -2.85 5.12 2.28
CA ALA A 37 -1.56 4.93 1.61
C ALA A 37 -0.64 4.14 2.53
N LEU A 38 -0.06 3.07 2.00
CA LEU A 38 0.80 2.16 2.74
C LEU A 38 2.21 2.18 2.17
N GLN A 39 3.21 2.14 3.04
CA GLN A 39 4.62 2.02 2.69
C GLN A 39 5.19 0.72 3.26
N GLU A 40 6.22 0.20 2.60
CA GLU A 40 6.91 -1.04 2.99
C GLU A 40 5.97 -2.25 3.04
N VAL A 41 5.12 -2.37 2.02
CA VAL A 41 4.16 -3.49 1.91
C VAL A 41 4.81 -4.76 1.34
N ASP A 42 6.02 -4.66 0.81
CA ASP A 42 6.77 -5.75 0.20
C ASP A 42 8.15 -5.86 0.81
N PHE A 43 8.73 -7.07 0.77
CA PHE A 43 10.14 -7.26 1.09
C PHE A 43 11.00 -6.69 -0.04
N ARG A 44 12.23 -6.22 0.29
CA ARG A 44 13.05 -5.46 -0.67
C ARG A 44 13.89 -6.33 -1.59
N LEU A 45 14.18 -7.55 -1.20
CA LEU A 45 15.15 -8.41 -1.90
C LEU A 45 14.47 -9.48 -2.74
N GLY A 46 15.21 -9.97 -3.74
CA GLY A 46 14.74 -11.03 -4.63
C GLY A 46 13.56 -10.60 -5.47
N ALA A 47 12.52 -11.42 -5.51
CA ALA A 47 11.29 -11.14 -6.23
C ALA A 47 10.42 -10.08 -5.56
N ARG A 48 10.88 -9.47 -4.48
CA ARG A 48 10.15 -8.48 -3.69
C ARG A 48 8.76 -8.99 -3.28
N PRO A 49 8.70 -10.13 -2.57
CA PRO A 49 7.41 -10.72 -2.23
C PRO A 49 6.62 -9.83 -1.29
N GLU A 50 5.31 -9.97 -1.30
CA GLU A 50 4.43 -9.20 -0.43
C GLU A 50 4.70 -9.49 1.05
N ALA A 51 4.87 -8.44 1.85
CA ALA A 51 4.92 -8.55 3.31
C ALA A 51 3.52 -8.54 3.90
N LEU A 52 2.59 -7.81 3.27
CA LEU A 52 1.17 -7.81 3.60
C LEU A 52 0.45 -8.69 2.57
N PRO A 53 -0.10 -9.84 2.98
CA PRO A 53 -0.72 -10.76 2.03
C PRO A 53 -1.97 -10.18 1.38
N ARG A 54 -1.96 -10.13 0.05
CA ARG A 54 -3.07 -9.59 -0.75
C ARG A 54 -4.39 -10.32 -0.45
N ASN A 55 -4.33 -11.64 -0.29
CA ASN A 55 -5.52 -12.45 -0.08
C ASN A 55 -6.23 -12.20 1.27
N LEU A 56 -5.58 -11.53 2.21
CA LEU A 56 -6.17 -11.22 3.52
C LEU A 56 -6.74 -9.80 3.61
N ILE A 57 -6.40 -8.92 2.68
CA ILE A 57 -6.72 -7.50 2.79
C ILE A 57 -8.22 -7.28 2.85
N GLN A 58 -8.97 -7.77 1.87
CA GLN A 58 -10.40 -7.49 1.82
C GLN A 58 -11.16 -8.16 2.95
N SER A 59 -10.85 -9.41 3.27
CA SER A 59 -11.54 -10.13 4.34
C SER A 59 -11.29 -9.52 5.72
N GLU A 60 -10.09 -8.97 5.95
CA GLU A 60 -9.72 -8.42 7.25
C GLU A 60 -10.03 -6.93 7.40
N THR A 61 -10.09 -6.17 6.31
CA THR A 61 -10.25 -4.72 6.38
C THR A 61 -11.46 -4.17 5.63
N GLY A 62 -12.03 -4.92 4.71
CA GLY A 62 -13.07 -4.42 3.81
C GLY A 62 -12.56 -3.53 2.69
N LEU A 63 -11.24 -3.34 2.59
CA LEU A 63 -10.60 -2.52 1.57
C LEU A 63 -10.02 -3.38 0.46
N VAL A 64 -9.77 -2.77 -0.70
CA VAL A 64 -9.11 -3.44 -1.82
C VAL A 64 -7.93 -2.59 -2.29
N PRO A 65 -6.86 -3.22 -2.83
CA PRO A 65 -5.78 -2.45 -3.45
C PRO A 65 -6.29 -1.70 -4.67
N ALA A 66 -5.84 -0.45 -4.81
CA ALA A 66 -6.18 0.37 -5.98
C ALA A 66 -5.51 -0.17 -7.25
N ASP A 67 -4.36 -0.85 -7.11
CA ASP A 67 -3.65 -1.48 -8.21
C ASP A 67 -3.64 -3.00 -8.00
N ILE A 68 -3.96 -3.74 -9.05
CA ILE A 68 -3.95 -5.21 -9.02
C ILE A 68 -2.56 -5.79 -9.31
N TYR A 69 -1.61 -4.96 -9.73
CA TYR A 69 -0.25 -5.40 -10.07
C TYR A 69 0.77 -4.77 -9.12
N GLY A 70 1.76 -5.55 -8.71
CA GLY A 70 2.90 -5.05 -7.94
C GLY A 70 4.13 -4.77 -8.80
N THR A 71 5.28 -4.56 -8.16
CA THR A 71 6.58 -4.41 -8.83
C THR A 71 6.92 -5.68 -9.60
N THR A 72 6.63 -6.83 -8.99
CA THR A 72 6.72 -8.17 -9.60
C THR A 72 5.38 -8.88 -9.39
N GLU A 73 5.23 -10.08 -9.95
CA GLU A 73 4.04 -10.90 -9.71
C GLU A 73 3.85 -11.27 -8.24
N SER A 74 4.95 -11.31 -7.47
CA SER A 74 4.93 -11.63 -6.05
C SER A 74 4.71 -10.42 -5.15
N SER A 75 4.77 -9.20 -5.69
CA SER A 75 4.67 -7.97 -4.92
C SER A 75 3.23 -7.50 -4.79
N LEU A 76 2.92 -6.88 -3.65
CA LEU A 76 1.65 -6.20 -3.47
C LEU A 76 1.66 -4.81 -4.11
N GLY A 77 2.76 -4.07 -3.94
CA GLY A 77 2.83 -2.68 -4.33
C GLY A 77 3.91 -2.35 -5.35
N TRP A 78 4.05 -1.07 -5.62
CA TRP A 78 5.05 -0.50 -6.52
C TRP A 78 6.21 0.04 -5.68
N HIS A 79 7.35 -0.65 -5.70
CA HIS A 79 8.51 -0.34 -4.84
C HIS A 79 8.10 -0.16 -3.38
N GLY A 80 7.25 -1.07 -2.88
CA GLY A 80 6.77 -1.06 -1.50
C GLY A 80 5.62 -0.11 -1.22
N GLN A 81 5.11 0.62 -2.22
CA GLN A 81 4.01 1.57 -2.08
C GLN A 81 2.72 0.99 -2.63
N THR A 82 1.64 1.10 -1.88
CA THR A 82 0.31 0.80 -2.39
C THR A 82 -0.73 1.70 -1.73
N ILE A 83 -1.92 1.72 -2.32
CA ILE A 83 -3.07 2.43 -1.75
C ILE A 83 -4.21 1.43 -1.67
N LEU A 84 -4.79 1.32 -0.49
CA LEU A 84 -6.02 0.56 -0.29
C LEU A 84 -7.19 1.53 -0.20
N MET A 85 -8.35 1.08 -0.66
CA MET A 85 -9.53 1.93 -0.68
C MET A 85 -10.80 1.09 -0.62
N ARG A 86 -11.91 1.74 -0.27
CA ARG A 86 -13.19 1.06 -0.29
C ARG A 86 -13.53 0.64 -1.72
N PRO A 87 -14.15 -0.53 -1.93
CA PRO A 87 -14.41 -1.05 -3.27
C PRO A 87 -15.17 -0.09 -4.19
N HIS A 88 -16.14 0.64 -3.66
CA HIS A 88 -16.93 1.58 -4.48
C HIS A 88 -16.09 2.76 -4.99
N LEU A 89 -15.05 3.17 -4.25
CA LEU A 89 -14.13 4.20 -4.69
C LEU A 89 -13.16 3.65 -5.75
N ALA A 90 -12.75 2.38 -5.62
CA ALA A 90 -11.82 1.75 -6.54
C ALA A 90 -12.37 1.71 -7.98
N GLU A 91 -13.68 1.62 -8.15
CA GLU A 91 -14.32 1.63 -9.47
C GLU A 91 -14.09 2.92 -10.24
N GLN A 92 -13.87 4.04 -9.54
CA GLN A 92 -13.67 5.35 -10.14
C GLN A 92 -12.21 5.77 -10.17
N ALA A 93 -11.32 4.97 -9.59
CA ALA A 93 -9.93 5.35 -9.38
C ALA A 93 -9.06 5.08 -10.60
N VAL A 94 -8.13 6.00 -10.87
CA VAL A 94 -7.06 5.80 -11.84
C VAL A 94 -5.74 5.88 -11.09
N LEU A 95 -4.93 4.83 -11.17
CA LEU A 95 -3.64 4.76 -10.52
C LEU A 95 -2.52 4.90 -11.54
N ARG A 96 -1.52 5.71 -11.22
CA ARG A 96 -0.29 5.83 -11.99
C ARG A 96 0.90 5.50 -11.12
N ARG A 97 1.88 4.83 -11.70
CA ARG A 97 3.15 4.51 -11.07
C ARG A 97 4.21 5.48 -11.55
N LEU A 98 4.95 6.04 -10.62
CA LEU A 98 5.99 7.03 -10.93
C LEU A 98 7.32 6.50 -10.41
N PRO A 99 8.35 6.38 -11.28
CA PRO A 99 9.70 6.11 -10.80
C PRO A 99 10.25 7.36 -10.13
N LEU A 100 10.98 7.18 -9.03
CA LEU A 100 11.65 8.28 -8.35
C LEU A 100 13.15 8.18 -8.55
N PRO A 101 13.87 9.32 -8.73
CA PRO A 101 15.31 9.30 -8.85
C PRO A 101 15.96 8.96 -7.51
N GLY A 102 17.15 8.34 -7.56
CA GLY A 102 17.90 7.99 -6.37
C GLY A 102 18.85 6.83 -6.61
N LEU A 103 19.68 6.53 -5.62
CA LEU A 103 20.62 5.42 -5.67
C LEU A 103 19.92 4.07 -5.57
N GLU A 104 18.77 4.00 -4.90
CA GLU A 104 17.95 2.81 -4.84
C GLU A 104 16.69 3.00 -5.69
N PRO A 105 16.22 1.94 -6.36
CA PRO A 105 14.95 2.00 -7.07
C PRO A 105 13.81 2.32 -6.10
N ARG A 106 13.18 3.47 -6.29
CA ARG A 106 12.04 3.91 -5.51
C ARG A 106 10.92 4.33 -6.44
N GLY A 107 9.71 4.31 -5.93
CA GLY A 107 8.55 4.69 -6.70
C GLY A 107 7.52 5.42 -5.85
N ALA A 108 6.67 6.16 -6.53
CA ALA A 108 5.48 6.74 -5.94
C ALA A 108 4.26 6.21 -6.69
N VAL A 109 3.12 6.24 -6.05
CA VAL A 109 1.85 5.93 -6.69
C VAL A 109 0.96 7.16 -6.61
N ALA A 110 0.36 7.53 -7.74
CA ALA A 110 -0.57 8.65 -7.81
C ALA A 110 -1.97 8.10 -8.09
N LEU A 111 -2.91 8.40 -7.19
CA LEU A 111 -4.29 7.99 -7.29
C LEU A 111 -5.14 9.19 -7.65
N ARG A 112 -5.93 9.07 -8.71
CA ARG A 112 -6.89 10.11 -9.10
C ARG A 112 -8.31 9.61 -8.93
N LEU A 113 -9.10 10.39 -8.20
CA LEU A 113 -10.55 10.27 -8.09
C LEU A 113 -11.17 11.60 -8.54
N PRO A 114 -12.47 11.64 -8.87
CA PRO A 114 -13.13 12.92 -9.14
C PRO A 114 -12.93 13.90 -7.98
N GLY A 115 -12.29 15.05 -8.25
CA GLY A 115 -12.02 16.08 -7.24
C GLY A 115 -10.88 15.81 -6.26
N LEU A 116 -10.12 14.72 -6.43
CA LEU A 116 -9.03 14.38 -5.51
C LEU A 116 -7.87 13.72 -6.24
N THR A 117 -6.65 14.16 -5.93
CA THR A 117 -5.43 13.45 -6.31
C THR A 117 -4.62 13.16 -5.07
N LEU A 118 -4.23 11.90 -4.87
CA LEU A 118 -3.44 11.45 -3.73
C LEU A 118 -2.14 10.83 -4.24
N ILE A 119 -1.02 11.23 -3.66
CA ILE A 119 0.29 10.67 -4.02
C ILE A 119 0.86 9.97 -2.80
N GLY A 120 1.13 8.66 -2.93
CA GLY A 120 1.80 7.87 -1.92
C GLY A 120 3.27 7.69 -2.27
N ALA A 121 4.15 8.06 -1.35
CA ALA A 121 5.59 7.96 -1.55
C ALA A 121 6.29 7.67 -0.22
N HIS A 122 7.45 7.02 -0.32
CA HIS A 122 8.36 6.81 0.80
C HIS A 122 9.73 7.30 0.35
N LEU A 123 10.09 8.50 0.78
CA LEU A 123 11.31 9.16 0.31
C LEU A 123 12.54 8.55 0.98
N GLY A 124 13.60 8.40 0.19
CA GLY A 124 14.91 7.99 0.69
C GLY A 124 15.67 9.15 1.31
N LEU A 125 16.65 8.81 2.10
CA LEU A 125 17.60 9.76 2.64
C LEU A 125 18.74 10.02 1.65
#